data_5751b3091d76a66b00511b591031f7a9
#
_entry.id   5751b3091d76a66b00511b591031f7a9
#
_cell.length_a   1.000
_cell.length_b   1.000
_cell.length_c   1.000
_cell.angle_alpha   90.00
_cell.angle_beta   90.00
_cell.angle_gamma   90.00
#
_symmetry.space_group_name_H-M   'P 1'
#
loop_
_entity.id
_entity.type
_entity.pdbx_description
1 polymer ?
#
loop_
_entity_poly.entity_id
_entity_poly.type
_entity_poly.pdbx_seq_one_letter_code
_entity_poly.pdbx_strand_id
1 'polypeptide(L)'
;MSRNPKITVYLLESFPASFRQEITRADGKVETVSGPRRLFDNMYSTGEMGTTIKEQALIVDTPRGLLVITGCAHPDVADMAERAKKYLGKDIYLLMGGFHLGGKTDAEIRTVTKRLKALGVRKVAPSHCTGDSAIRLFREEWKNNFVEGGMGAVIEIPLI
;
A
#
# COMPACT_ATOMS: atom_id res chain seq x y z
N MET A 1 -15.23 -17.70 2.69
CA MET A 1 -14.56 -18.30 3.85
C MET A 1 -14.67 -19.81 3.93
N SER A 2 -15.64 -20.46 3.29
CA SER A 2 -15.74 -21.92 3.26
C SER A 2 -14.47 -22.68 2.85
N ARG A 3 -13.60 -22.06 2.06
CA ARG A 3 -12.32 -22.66 1.61
C ARG A 3 -11.15 -22.43 2.59
N ASN A 4 -11.29 -21.52 3.55
CA ASN A 4 -10.28 -21.21 4.57
C ASN A 4 -10.95 -20.83 5.88
N PRO A 5 -11.42 -21.80 6.67
CA PRO A 5 -12.25 -21.57 7.86
C PRO A 5 -11.49 -20.98 9.07
N LYS A 6 -10.15 -20.92 9.00
CA LYS A 6 -9.33 -20.38 10.11
C LYS A 6 -8.64 -19.06 9.71
N ILE A 7 -9.22 -18.31 8.78
CA ILE A 7 -8.64 -17.04 8.33
C ILE A 7 -8.71 -15.98 9.46
N THR A 8 -7.63 -15.20 9.59
CA THR A 8 -7.65 -13.97 10.37
C THR A 8 -7.75 -12.78 9.41
N VAL A 9 -8.72 -11.93 9.64
CA VAL A 9 -8.95 -10.71 8.84
C VAL A 9 -8.55 -9.49 9.66
N TYR A 10 -7.58 -8.73 9.18
CA TYR A 10 -7.11 -7.48 9.80
C TYR A 10 -7.92 -6.31 9.24
N LEU A 11 -8.91 -5.86 10.01
CA LEU A 11 -9.83 -4.79 9.63
C LEU A 11 -9.48 -3.47 10.29
N LEU A 12 -9.67 -2.38 9.57
CA LEU A 12 -9.62 -1.05 10.16
C LEU A 12 -10.70 -0.89 11.23
N GLU A 13 -10.42 -0.06 12.21
CA GLU A 13 -11.37 0.24 13.29
C GLU A 13 -12.68 0.84 12.75
N SER A 14 -12.60 1.62 11.68
CA SER A 14 -13.74 2.27 11.03
C SER A 14 -14.68 1.34 10.26
N PHE A 15 -14.34 0.06 10.07
CA PHE A 15 -15.26 -0.87 9.40
C PHE A 15 -16.53 -1.11 10.21
N PRO A 16 -17.71 -1.20 9.56
CA PRO A 16 -18.98 -1.42 10.22
C PRO A 16 -18.99 -2.71 11.07
N ALA A 17 -19.72 -2.66 12.19
CA ALA A 17 -19.88 -3.83 13.06
C ALA A 17 -20.53 -5.02 12.35
N SER A 18 -21.44 -4.77 11.38
CA SER A 18 -22.06 -5.80 10.55
C SER A 18 -21.04 -6.63 9.79
N PHE A 19 -20.01 -5.98 9.20
CA PHE A 19 -18.97 -6.66 8.45
C PHE A 19 -18.11 -7.56 9.36
N ARG A 20 -17.82 -7.10 10.58
CA ARG A 20 -17.13 -7.92 11.60
C ARG A 20 -17.94 -9.16 11.96
N GLN A 21 -19.27 -8.99 12.12
CA GLN A 21 -20.17 -10.10 12.44
C GLN A 21 -20.26 -11.12 11.28
N GLU A 22 -20.25 -10.67 10.03
CA GLU A 22 -20.22 -11.57 8.86
C GLU A 22 -18.99 -12.47 8.86
N ILE A 23 -17.81 -11.88 9.13
CA ILE A 23 -16.56 -12.63 9.21
C ILE A 23 -16.64 -13.69 10.35
N THR A 24 -17.12 -13.29 11.52
CA THR A 24 -17.23 -14.18 12.68
C THR A 24 -18.25 -15.31 12.44
N ARG A 25 -19.40 -15.01 11.80
CA ARG A 25 -20.39 -16.04 11.42
C ARG A 25 -19.83 -17.06 10.43
N ALA A 26 -18.81 -16.68 9.66
CA ALA A 26 -18.12 -17.56 8.73
C ALA A 26 -16.86 -18.21 9.33
N ASP A 27 -16.78 -18.31 10.67
CA ASP A 27 -15.69 -18.88 11.45
C ASP A 27 -14.32 -18.17 11.24
N GLY A 28 -14.33 -16.95 10.73
CA GLY A 28 -13.14 -16.11 10.61
C GLY A 28 -12.85 -15.36 11.92
N LYS A 29 -11.59 -15.14 12.21
CA LYS A 29 -11.12 -14.27 13.30
C LYS A 29 -10.97 -12.84 12.80
N VAL A 30 -11.40 -11.86 13.60
CA VAL A 30 -11.21 -10.43 13.30
C VAL A 30 -10.18 -9.84 14.25
N GLU A 31 -9.17 -9.19 13.69
CA GLU A 31 -8.21 -8.36 14.40
C GLU A 31 -8.40 -6.89 13.98
N THR A 32 -8.63 -6.01 14.94
CA THR A 32 -8.81 -4.57 14.67
C THR A 32 -7.47 -3.88 14.52
N VAL A 33 -7.37 -3.03 13.48
CA VAL A 33 -6.20 -2.23 13.17
C VAL A 33 -6.57 -0.76 13.24
N SER A 34 -6.07 -0.03 14.24
CA SER A 34 -6.23 1.42 14.38
C SER A 34 -4.92 2.16 14.05
N GLY A 35 -3.82 1.77 14.66
CA GLY A 35 -2.48 2.33 14.41
C GLY A 35 -1.55 1.36 13.71
N PRO A 36 -0.32 1.81 13.37
CA PRO A 36 0.69 0.93 12.81
C PRO A 36 0.95 -0.25 13.73
N ARG A 37 0.97 -1.45 13.16
CA ARG A 37 1.19 -2.68 13.93
C ARG A 37 1.82 -3.79 13.12
N ARG A 38 2.49 -4.70 13.80
CA ARG A 38 2.95 -5.96 13.24
C ARG A 38 1.76 -6.92 13.06
N LEU A 39 1.68 -7.58 11.91
CA LEU A 39 0.68 -8.60 11.59
C LEU A 39 1.28 -10.00 11.69
N PHE A 40 2.44 -10.20 11.06
CA PHE A 40 3.23 -11.44 11.05
C PHE A 40 4.72 -11.11 11.16
N ASP A 41 5.60 -12.08 11.00
CA ASP A 41 7.03 -11.93 11.25
C ASP A 41 7.69 -10.74 10.56
N ASN A 42 7.46 -10.57 9.27
CA ASN A 42 7.99 -9.47 8.47
C ASN A 42 6.90 -8.64 7.81
N MET A 43 5.64 -8.78 8.24
CA MET A 43 4.49 -8.07 7.68
C MET A 43 3.86 -7.14 8.71
N TYR A 44 3.58 -5.91 8.28
CA TYR A 44 3.05 -4.85 9.12
C TYR A 44 1.94 -4.10 8.38
N SER A 45 1.09 -3.42 9.14
CA SER A 45 0.13 -2.43 8.63
C SER A 45 0.59 -1.03 8.97
N THR A 46 0.32 -0.08 8.07
CA THR A 46 0.44 1.36 8.37
C THR A 46 -0.55 1.84 9.42
N GLY A 47 -1.52 1.00 9.78
CA GLY A 47 -2.68 1.45 10.56
C GLY A 47 -3.67 2.23 9.71
N GLU A 48 -4.76 2.63 10.35
CA GLU A 48 -5.81 3.41 9.73
C GLU A 48 -5.31 4.82 9.37
N MET A 49 -5.50 5.22 8.11
CA MET A 49 -5.12 6.52 7.57
C MET A 49 -6.27 7.10 6.75
N GLY A 50 -6.31 8.42 6.64
CA GLY A 50 -7.33 9.14 5.88
C GLY A 50 -8.47 9.67 6.75
N THR A 51 -9.31 10.49 6.14
CA THR A 51 -10.45 11.14 6.80
C THR A 51 -11.79 10.61 6.28
N THR A 52 -12.07 10.79 5.01
CA THR A 52 -13.33 10.39 4.38
C THR A 52 -13.32 8.90 4.01
N ILE A 53 -12.33 8.48 3.25
CA ILE A 53 -12.09 7.06 2.93
C ILE A 53 -10.83 6.65 3.68
N LYS A 54 -11.01 5.76 4.64
CA LYS A 54 -9.92 5.28 5.46
C LYS A 54 -9.32 3.99 4.90
N GLU A 55 -8.02 3.94 4.84
CA GLU A 55 -7.26 2.80 4.31
C GLU A 55 -6.05 2.48 5.16
N GLN A 56 -5.50 1.31 4.93
CA GLN A 56 -4.19 0.86 5.41
C GLN A 56 -3.35 0.36 4.24
N ALA A 57 -2.04 0.46 4.35
CA ALA A 57 -1.12 -0.24 3.45
C ALA A 57 -0.50 -1.43 4.16
N LEU A 58 -0.24 -2.49 3.41
CA LEU A 58 0.59 -3.59 3.85
C LEU A 58 2.05 -3.22 3.66
N ILE A 59 2.87 -3.47 4.68
CA ILE A 59 4.31 -3.30 4.62
C ILE A 59 4.95 -4.67 4.79
N VAL A 60 5.84 -5.04 3.89
CA VAL A 60 6.68 -6.23 4.03
C VAL A 60 8.13 -5.78 4.21
N ASP A 61 8.73 -6.17 5.34
CA ASP A 61 10.13 -5.89 5.62
C ASP A 61 11.01 -6.94 4.95
N THR A 62 11.90 -6.50 4.07
CA THR A 62 12.80 -7.38 3.32
C THR A 62 14.26 -6.96 3.52
N PRO A 63 15.24 -7.84 3.22
CA PRO A 63 16.66 -7.47 3.24
C PRO A 63 17.01 -6.28 2.33
N ARG A 64 16.19 -6.00 1.31
CA ARG A 64 16.41 -4.87 0.37
C ARG A 64 15.79 -3.56 0.83
N GLY A 65 14.97 -3.58 1.88
CA GLY A 65 14.14 -2.48 2.34
C GLY A 65 12.65 -2.82 2.32
N LEU A 66 11.81 -1.83 2.56
CA LEU A 66 10.37 -2.03 2.66
C LEU A 66 9.70 -2.20 1.30
N LEU A 67 8.80 -3.18 1.21
CA LEU A 67 7.75 -3.21 0.19
C LEU A 67 6.50 -2.59 0.81
N VAL A 68 5.96 -1.57 0.18
CA VAL A 68 4.71 -0.94 0.61
C VAL A 68 3.65 -1.18 -0.45
N ILE A 69 2.56 -1.83 -0.04
CA ILE A 69 1.48 -2.26 -0.94
C ILE A 69 0.21 -1.53 -0.54
N THR A 70 -0.31 -0.71 -1.46
CA THR A 70 -1.54 0.06 -1.27
C THR A 70 -2.73 -0.57 -1.98
N GLY A 71 -3.94 -0.27 -1.51
CA GLY A 71 -5.18 -0.48 -2.26
C GLY A 71 -5.35 0.62 -3.32
N CYS A 72 -6.15 1.64 -2.98
CA CYS A 72 -6.29 2.85 -3.81
C CYS A 72 -5.43 4.03 -3.33
N ALA A 73 -5.03 4.04 -2.08
CA ALA A 73 -4.29 5.14 -1.44
C ALA A 73 -5.06 6.49 -1.40
N HIS A 74 -6.37 6.46 -1.08
CA HIS A 74 -7.17 7.68 -0.90
C HIS A 74 -6.59 8.64 0.15
N PRO A 75 -5.90 8.18 1.22
CA PRO A 75 -5.23 9.08 2.16
C PRO A 75 -4.08 9.92 1.59
N ASP A 76 -3.61 9.66 0.38
CA ASP A 76 -2.40 10.09 -0.31
C ASP A 76 -1.28 9.04 -0.21
N VAL A 77 -0.80 8.62 -1.36
CA VAL A 77 0.21 7.56 -1.46
C VAL A 77 1.56 7.97 -0.83
N ALA A 78 1.91 9.26 -0.88
CA ALA A 78 3.15 9.74 -0.27
C ALA A 78 3.04 9.79 1.27
N ASP A 79 1.86 10.11 1.82
CA ASP A 79 1.62 10.03 3.26
C ASP A 79 1.69 8.58 3.76
N MET A 80 1.15 7.64 2.99
CA MET A 80 1.22 6.21 3.33
C MET A 80 2.66 5.70 3.29
N ALA A 81 3.43 6.10 2.28
CA ALA A 81 4.85 5.77 2.16
C ALA A 81 5.67 6.37 3.33
N GLU A 82 5.43 7.63 3.66
CA GLU A 82 6.07 8.31 4.79
C GLU A 82 5.76 7.61 6.13
N ARG A 83 4.51 7.23 6.36
CA ARG A 83 4.09 6.48 7.54
C ARG A 83 4.83 5.15 7.66
N ALA A 84 4.92 4.39 6.54
CA ALA A 84 5.63 3.11 6.52
C ALA A 84 7.12 3.27 6.85
N LYS A 85 7.79 4.22 6.19
CA LYS A 85 9.20 4.55 6.43
C LYS A 85 9.46 4.97 7.87
N LYS A 86 8.63 5.87 8.42
CA LYS A 86 8.76 6.38 9.79
C LYS A 86 8.52 5.27 10.83
N TYR A 87 7.57 4.39 10.60
CA TYR A 87 7.22 3.33 11.54
C TYR A 87 8.33 2.30 11.70
N LEU A 88 8.98 1.88 10.61
CA LEU A 88 10.02 0.84 10.66
C LEU A 88 11.46 1.38 10.58
N GLY A 89 11.64 2.69 10.34
CA GLY A 89 12.96 3.31 10.25
C GLY A 89 13.82 2.81 9.09
N LYS A 90 13.19 2.32 8.01
CA LYS A 90 13.86 1.72 6.85
C LYS A 90 13.45 2.37 5.54
N ASP A 91 14.33 2.32 4.55
CA ASP A 91 14.06 2.84 3.21
C ASP A 91 13.06 1.96 2.46
N ILE A 92 12.29 2.58 1.56
CA ILE A 92 11.30 1.91 0.73
C ILE A 92 11.98 1.41 -0.54
N TYR A 93 12.10 0.09 -0.66
CA TYR A 93 12.60 -0.56 -1.87
C TYR A 93 11.60 -0.52 -3.02
N LEU A 94 10.34 -0.85 -2.75
CA LEU A 94 9.27 -0.85 -3.74
C LEU A 94 7.95 -0.34 -3.13
N LEU A 95 7.34 0.63 -3.80
CA LEU A 95 5.98 1.10 -3.54
C LEU A 95 5.08 0.65 -4.69
N MET A 96 4.02 -0.12 -4.40
CA MET A 96 3.16 -0.70 -5.42
C MET A 96 1.69 -0.67 -5.05
N GLY A 97 0.83 -0.70 -6.07
CA GLY A 97 -0.62 -0.69 -5.92
C GLY A 97 -1.29 0.51 -6.57
N GLY A 98 -2.49 0.85 -6.15
CA GLY A 98 -3.21 2.05 -6.59
C GLY A 98 -2.68 3.30 -5.90
N PHE A 99 -2.56 4.41 -6.66
CA PHE A 99 -2.05 5.68 -6.13
C PHE A 99 -3.09 6.80 -6.19
N HIS A 100 -4.31 6.48 -6.59
CA HIS A 100 -5.47 7.38 -6.67
C HIS A 100 -5.18 8.73 -7.36
N LEU A 101 -4.49 8.68 -8.51
CA LEU A 101 -4.07 9.86 -9.27
C LEU A 101 -4.86 10.05 -10.57
N GLY A 102 -5.81 9.18 -10.85
CA GLY A 102 -6.72 9.33 -11.99
C GLY A 102 -7.48 10.64 -11.91
N GLY A 103 -7.45 11.41 -13.01
CA GLY A 103 -8.09 12.73 -13.08
C GLY A 103 -7.27 13.89 -12.48
N LYS A 104 -6.11 13.64 -11.89
CA LYS A 104 -5.18 14.67 -11.43
C LYS A 104 -4.44 15.32 -12.61
N THR A 105 -4.09 16.58 -12.45
CA THR A 105 -3.25 17.31 -13.39
C THR A 105 -1.79 16.83 -13.32
N ASP A 106 -1.03 17.01 -14.41
CA ASP A 106 0.41 16.70 -14.45
C ASP A 106 1.19 17.40 -13.32
N ALA A 107 0.82 18.63 -12.96
CA ALA A 107 1.47 19.37 -11.88
C ALA A 107 1.24 18.72 -10.50
N GLU A 108 0.02 18.27 -10.21
CA GLU A 108 -0.31 17.55 -8.98
C GLU A 108 0.44 16.21 -8.93
N ILE A 109 0.46 15.45 -10.03
CA ILE A 109 1.17 14.17 -10.11
C ILE A 109 2.67 14.39 -9.88
N ARG A 110 3.27 15.41 -10.50
CA ARG A 110 4.69 15.76 -10.29
C ARG A 110 4.97 16.17 -8.84
N THR A 111 4.02 16.75 -8.13
CA THR A 111 4.17 17.03 -6.71
C THR A 111 4.28 15.75 -5.90
N VAL A 112 3.44 14.75 -6.19
CA VAL A 112 3.51 13.43 -5.55
C VAL A 112 4.82 12.72 -5.90
N THR A 113 5.23 12.71 -7.17
CA THR A 113 6.50 12.07 -7.57
C THR A 113 7.71 12.69 -6.87
N LYS A 114 7.74 14.01 -6.72
CA LYS A 114 8.80 14.72 -5.98
C LYS A 114 8.84 14.32 -4.50
N ARG A 115 7.67 14.24 -3.85
CA ARG A 115 7.57 13.79 -2.45
C ARG A 115 8.09 12.37 -2.27
N LEU A 116 7.65 11.44 -3.13
CA LEU A 116 8.09 10.04 -3.08
C LEU A 116 9.60 9.90 -3.33
N LYS A 117 10.17 10.69 -4.24
CA LYS A 117 11.63 10.73 -4.44
C LYS A 117 12.37 11.29 -3.22
N ALA A 118 11.86 12.35 -2.62
CA ALA A 118 12.43 12.92 -1.39
C ALA A 118 12.39 11.92 -0.21
N LEU A 119 11.37 11.05 -0.16
CA LEU A 119 11.29 9.95 0.79
C LEU A 119 12.28 8.81 0.50
N GLY A 120 12.95 8.83 -0.65
CA GLY A 120 13.89 7.79 -1.06
C GLY A 120 13.23 6.53 -1.60
N VAL A 121 12.01 6.60 -2.13
CA VAL A 121 11.35 5.46 -2.77
C VAL A 121 12.15 5.02 -3.98
N ARG A 122 12.72 3.81 -3.92
CA ARG A 122 13.66 3.33 -4.92
C ARG A 122 12.96 2.87 -6.20
N LYS A 123 11.93 2.04 -6.09
CA LYS A 123 11.14 1.51 -7.20
C LYS A 123 9.65 1.78 -7.00
N VAL A 124 8.91 1.88 -8.11
CA VAL A 124 7.46 2.03 -8.10
C VAL A 124 6.80 1.10 -9.10
N ALA A 125 5.64 0.57 -8.72
CA ALA A 125 4.78 -0.24 -9.58
C ALA A 125 3.33 0.26 -9.45
N PRO A 126 3.03 1.46 -9.99
CA PRO A 126 1.67 2.01 -9.94
C PRO A 126 0.72 1.20 -10.84
N SER A 127 -0.51 1.00 -10.34
CA SER A 127 -1.54 0.23 -11.04
C SER A 127 -2.94 0.68 -10.64
N HIS A 128 -3.97 -0.07 -10.99
CA HIS A 128 -5.36 0.10 -10.57
C HIS A 128 -5.90 1.52 -10.84
N CYS A 129 -6.21 2.30 -9.80
CA CYS A 129 -6.80 3.65 -9.89
C CYS A 129 -5.77 4.78 -10.11
N THR A 130 -4.53 4.45 -10.45
CA THR A 130 -3.47 5.45 -10.67
C THR A 130 -3.75 6.33 -11.89
N GLY A 131 -4.32 5.77 -12.95
CA GLY A 131 -4.63 6.46 -14.20
C GLY A 131 -3.43 6.56 -15.17
N ASP A 132 -3.71 6.54 -16.47
CA ASP A 132 -2.68 6.41 -17.50
C ASP A 132 -1.70 7.59 -17.54
N SER A 133 -2.19 8.83 -17.36
CA SER A 133 -1.33 10.03 -17.31
C SER A 133 -0.33 9.95 -16.17
N ALA A 134 -0.77 9.50 -14.99
CA ALA A 134 0.10 9.33 -13.84
C ALA A 134 1.11 8.20 -14.08
N ILE A 135 0.67 7.04 -14.60
CA ILE A 135 1.55 5.91 -14.92
C ILE A 135 2.66 6.36 -15.87
N ARG A 136 2.32 7.12 -16.92
CA ARG A 136 3.31 7.68 -17.86
C ARG A 136 4.34 8.55 -17.14
N LEU A 137 3.91 9.50 -16.29
CA LEU A 137 4.81 10.38 -15.55
C LEU A 137 5.69 9.63 -14.56
N PHE A 138 5.14 8.62 -13.86
CA PHE A 138 5.94 7.76 -12.99
C PHE A 138 6.99 6.97 -13.77
N ARG A 139 6.68 6.49 -14.98
CA ARG A 139 7.63 5.81 -15.86
C ARG A 139 8.77 6.74 -16.28
N GLU A 140 8.44 7.97 -16.69
CA GLU A 140 9.43 9.00 -17.02
C GLU A 140 10.38 9.31 -15.86
N GLU A 141 9.83 9.41 -14.64
CA GLU A 141 10.56 9.80 -13.43
C GLU A 141 11.42 8.68 -12.83
N TRP A 142 10.93 7.43 -12.83
CA TRP A 142 11.67 6.28 -12.25
C TRP A 142 12.49 5.52 -13.27
N LYS A 143 12.23 5.67 -14.56
CA LYS A 143 13.02 5.03 -15.66
C LYS A 143 13.22 3.52 -15.40
N ASN A 144 14.47 3.08 -15.28
CA ASN A 144 14.82 1.67 -15.01
C ASN A 144 14.32 1.15 -13.64
N ASN A 145 13.87 2.03 -12.77
CA ASN A 145 13.29 1.68 -11.48
C ASN A 145 11.75 1.67 -11.49
N PHE A 146 11.14 1.98 -12.62
CA PHE A 146 9.72 1.72 -12.84
C PHE A 146 9.51 0.23 -13.09
N VAL A 147 8.54 -0.34 -12.41
CA VAL A 147 8.17 -1.75 -12.55
C VAL A 147 6.75 -1.82 -13.12
N GLU A 148 6.54 -2.64 -14.13
CA GLU A 148 5.20 -2.89 -14.65
C GLU A 148 4.37 -3.61 -13.60
N GLY A 149 3.32 -2.96 -13.14
CA GLY A 149 2.33 -3.53 -12.23
C GLY A 149 1.04 -3.85 -12.96
N GLY A 150 0.18 -4.62 -12.31
CA GLY A 150 -1.15 -4.93 -12.82
C GLY A 150 -1.52 -6.40 -12.68
N MET A 151 -2.69 -6.76 -13.20
CA MET A 151 -3.20 -8.12 -13.13
C MET A 151 -2.31 -9.08 -13.91
N GLY A 152 -1.87 -10.16 -13.26
CA GLY A 152 -0.96 -11.16 -13.84
C GLY A 152 0.52 -10.80 -13.81
N ALA A 153 0.89 -9.59 -13.35
CA ALA A 153 2.29 -9.23 -13.19
C ALA A 153 2.95 -10.05 -12.07
N VAL A 154 4.16 -10.53 -12.34
CA VAL A 154 5.01 -11.18 -11.34
C VAL A 154 6.20 -10.27 -11.09
N ILE A 155 6.38 -9.86 -9.84
CA ILE A 155 7.49 -9.00 -9.43
C ILE A 155 8.38 -9.77 -8.48
N GLU A 156 9.55 -10.12 -8.96
CA GLU A 156 10.55 -10.82 -8.14
C GLU A 156 11.35 -9.82 -7.31
N ILE A 157 11.47 -10.10 -6.02
CA ILE A 157 12.28 -9.32 -5.09
C ILE A 157 13.51 -10.13 -4.76
N PRO A 158 14.69 -9.76 -5.27
CA PRO A 158 15.93 -10.47 -4.93
C PRO A 158 16.19 -10.35 -3.42
N LEU A 159 16.36 -11.47 -2.75
CA LEU A 159 16.63 -11.54 -1.31
C LEU A 159 18.11 -11.32 -0.96
N ILE A 160 18.97 -11.31 -1.98
CA ILE A 160 20.45 -11.13 -1.84
C ILE A 160 20.91 -10.07 -2.86
#